data_9629555ee6c32b31ba144a2216336bfc
#
_entry.id   9629555ee6c32b31ba144a2216336bfc
#
_cell.length_a   1.000
_cell.length_b   1.000
_cell.length_c   1.000
_cell.angle_alpha   90.00
_cell.angle_beta   90.00
_cell.angle_gamma   90.00
#
_symmetry.space_group_name_H-M   'P 1'
#
loop_
_entity.id
_entity.type
_entity.pdbx_description
1 polymer ?
#
loop_
_entity_poly.entity_id
_entity_poly.type
_entity_poly.pdbx_seq_one_letter_code
_entity_poly.pdbx_strand_id
1 'polypeptide(L)'
;ATLNEFRAAKAMLEEEKANLLADGVEVADDIQVGIMIEIPAAAVLAHQFAKEVDFFSIGTNDLIQYTMAADRMNQQVSYLYQPYNPAILTLIKHVIDASHAEGKWTGMCGEMAGDQTAVPLLVGLGLDEFSMSASSVLKTRSLMKRLDSKEMEKLADKAINECTTVEEVIALVEEMKAKLV
;
A
#
# COMPACT_ATOMS: atom_id res chain seq x y z
N ALA A 1 -7.81 11.78 -9.11
CA ALA A 1 -8.51 10.72 -8.38
C ALA A 1 -9.53 9.95 -9.26
N THR A 2 -9.60 10.27 -10.54
CA THR A 2 -10.52 9.61 -11.47
C THR A 2 -9.76 8.85 -12.55
N LEU A 3 -10.38 7.81 -13.12
CA LEU A 3 -9.79 7.04 -14.21
C LEU A 3 -9.55 7.91 -15.47
N ASN A 4 -10.41 8.91 -15.70
CA ASN A 4 -10.21 9.84 -16.82
C ASN A 4 -8.99 10.74 -16.65
N GLU A 5 -8.68 11.19 -15.42
CA GLU A 5 -7.43 11.93 -15.14
C GLU A 5 -6.20 11.05 -15.39
N PHE A 6 -6.25 9.77 -14.99
CA PHE A 6 -5.17 8.82 -15.28
C PHE A 6 -4.99 8.63 -16.80
N ARG A 7 -6.07 8.42 -17.54
CA ARG A 7 -6.02 8.27 -19.01
C ARG A 7 -5.44 9.50 -19.70
N ALA A 8 -5.81 10.70 -19.25
CA ALA A 8 -5.27 11.95 -19.76
C ALA A 8 -3.77 12.06 -19.49
N ALA A 9 -3.32 11.75 -18.26
CA ALA A 9 -1.91 11.76 -17.91
C ALA A 9 -1.10 10.73 -18.71
N LYS A 10 -1.65 9.52 -18.89
CA LYS A 10 -1.02 8.47 -19.70
C LYS A 10 -0.91 8.88 -21.17
N ALA A 11 -1.92 9.51 -21.73
CA ALA A 11 -1.87 10.04 -23.10
C ALA A 11 -0.76 11.10 -23.27
N MET A 12 -0.59 11.99 -22.31
CA MET A 12 0.50 12.99 -22.32
C MET A 12 1.88 12.30 -22.21
N LEU A 13 2.02 11.26 -21.42
CA LEU A 13 3.26 10.47 -21.32
C LEU A 13 3.62 9.85 -22.70
N GLU A 14 2.65 9.25 -23.37
CA GLU A 14 2.87 8.65 -24.70
C GLU A 14 3.22 9.69 -25.77
N GLU A 15 2.60 10.87 -25.73
CA GLU A 15 2.93 11.99 -26.60
C GLU A 15 4.37 12.45 -26.38
N GLU A 16 4.80 12.67 -25.13
CA GLU A 16 6.17 13.07 -24.83
C GLU A 16 7.20 12.00 -25.18
N LYS A 17 6.87 10.72 -24.98
CA LYS A 17 7.70 9.60 -25.44
C LYS A 17 7.89 9.65 -26.97
N ALA A 18 6.82 9.89 -27.71
CA ALA A 18 6.89 9.99 -29.17
C ALA A 18 7.74 11.20 -29.63
N ASN A 19 7.61 12.35 -28.95
CA ASN A 19 8.41 13.54 -29.21
C ASN A 19 9.91 13.29 -29.01
N LEU A 20 10.28 12.66 -27.87
CA LEU A 20 11.67 12.32 -27.58
C LEU A 20 12.27 11.36 -28.63
N LEU A 21 11.52 10.34 -29.03
CA LEU A 21 11.95 9.40 -30.05
C LEU A 21 12.15 10.11 -31.41
N ALA A 22 11.28 11.06 -31.77
CA ALA A 22 11.41 11.85 -32.99
C ALA A 22 12.65 12.76 -32.97
N ASP A 23 13.07 13.22 -31.80
CA ASP A 23 14.30 13.98 -31.58
C ASP A 23 15.57 13.10 -31.50
N GLY A 24 15.42 11.77 -31.69
CA GLY A 24 16.53 10.83 -31.66
C GLY A 24 17.01 10.46 -30.25
N VAL A 25 16.22 10.74 -29.23
CA VAL A 25 16.50 10.32 -27.84
C VAL A 25 16.02 8.89 -27.65
N GLU A 26 16.88 8.03 -27.13
CA GLU A 26 16.50 6.65 -26.77
C GLU A 26 15.63 6.66 -25.52
N VAL A 27 14.49 6.00 -25.59
CA VAL A 27 13.56 5.81 -24.46
C VAL A 27 13.31 4.31 -24.31
N ALA A 28 13.31 3.80 -23.09
CA ALA A 28 13.01 2.41 -22.82
C ALA A 28 11.59 2.04 -23.30
N ASP A 29 11.46 0.86 -23.90
CA ASP A 29 10.18 0.40 -24.47
C ASP A 29 9.22 -0.12 -23.39
N ASP A 30 9.74 -0.60 -22.26
CA ASP A 30 9.07 -1.35 -21.21
C ASP A 30 8.88 -0.55 -19.88
N ILE A 31 8.73 0.77 -20.00
CA ILE A 31 8.47 1.61 -18.81
C ILE A 31 7.09 1.25 -18.23
N GLN A 32 7.09 0.75 -17.00
CA GLN A 32 5.86 0.49 -16.26
C GLN A 32 5.22 1.79 -15.77
N VAL A 33 3.91 1.91 -15.97
CA VAL A 33 3.12 3.09 -15.57
C VAL A 33 2.10 2.67 -14.53
N GLY A 34 2.34 3.06 -13.28
CA GLY A 34 1.44 2.83 -12.18
C GLY A 34 0.83 4.11 -11.63
N ILE A 35 0.01 3.96 -10.60
CA ILE A 35 -0.54 5.10 -9.85
C ILE A 35 -0.29 4.95 -8.36
N MET A 36 -0.21 6.09 -7.68
CA MET A 36 -0.26 6.13 -6.22
C MET A 36 -1.73 6.03 -5.75
N ILE A 37 -1.99 5.06 -4.88
CA ILE A 37 -3.28 4.94 -4.19
C ILE A 37 -3.16 5.60 -2.82
N GLU A 38 -3.56 6.85 -2.75
CA GLU A 38 -3.49 7.69 -1.54
C GLU A 38 -4.79 8.48 -1.30
N ILE A 39 -5.73 8.41 -2.24
CA ILE A 39 -7.05 9.02 -2.13
C ILE A 39 -8.07 7.89 -1.94
N PRO A 40 -8.96 7.94 -0.92
CA PRO A 40 -9.96 6.90 -0.68
C PRO A 40 -10.83 6.57 -1.91
N ALA A 41 -11.20 7.57 -2.71
CA ALA A 41 -11.95 7.35 -3.94
C ALA A 41 -11.18 6.46 -4.95
N ALA A 42 -9.87 6.63 -5.08
CA ALA A 42 -9.03 5.79 -5.93
C ALA A 42 -8.93 4.37 -5.37
N ALA A 43 -8.77 4.24 -4.04
CA ALA A 43 -8.74 2.94 -3.38
C ALA A 43 -10.04 2.15 -3.56
N VAL A 44 -11.20 2.79 -3.40
CA VAL A 44 -12.53 2.17 -3.63
C VAL A 44 -12.68 1.70 -5.08
N LEU A 45 -12.14 2.45 -6.04
CA LEU A 45 -12.21 2.13 -7.48
C LEU A 45 -10.99 1.34 -7.99
N ALA A 46 -10.18 0.78 -7.10
CA ALA A 46 -8.93 0.08 -7.46
C ALA A 46 -9.15 -0.98 -8.56
N HIS A 47 -10.27 -1.71 -8.54
CA HIS A 47 -10.61 -2.70 -9.57
C HIS A 47 -10.77 -2.12 -10.98
N GLN A 48 -11.11 -0.83 -11.11
CA GLN A 48 -11.18 -0.15 -12.41
C GLN A 48 -9.79 0.29 -12.87
N PHE A 49 -8.99 0.86 -11.94
CA PHE A 49 -7.63 1.29 -12.23
C PHE A 49 -6.70 0.11 -12.56
N ALA A 50 -6.83 -1.01 -11.85
CA ALA A 50 -6.01 -2.20 -12.03
C ALA A 50 -6.01 -2.73 -13.48
N LYS A 51 -7.09 -2.51 -14.24
CA LYS A 51 -7.19 -2.91 -15.65
C LYS A 51 -6.32 -2.08 -16.59
N GLU A 52 -5.90 -0.89 -16.17
CA GLU A 52 -5.23 0.08 -17.05
C GLU A 52 -3.82 0.46 -16.60
N VAL A 53 -3.43 0.11 -15.37
CA VAL A 53 -2.10 0.37 -14.82
C VAL A 53 -1.23 -0.89 -14.87
N ASP A 54 0.08 -0.72 -14.71
CA ASP A 54 1.01 -1.84 -14.58
C ASP A 54 1.21 -2.25 -13.12
N PHE A 55 1.03 -1.33 -12.17
CA PHE A 55 1.14 -1.56 -10.73
C PHE A 55 0.42 -0.49 -9.91
N PHE A 56 0.24 -0.77 -8.61
CA PHE A 56 -0.13 0.23 -7.61
C PHE A 56 1.02 0.51 -6.64
N SER A 57 1.08 1.76 -6.15
CA SER A 57 1.89 2.14 -5.00
C SER A 57 0.96 2.76 -3.94
N ILE A 58 0.84 2.15 -2.77
CA ILE A 58 -0.05 2.66 -1.72
C ILE A 58 0.70 3.72 -0.91
N GLY A 59 0.22 4.96 -0.97
CA GLY A 59 0.69 6.09 -0.16
C GLY A 59 -0.04 6.14 1.17
N THR A 60 0.38 5.34 2.16
CA THR A 60 -0.38 5.16 3.40
C THR A 60 -0.54 6.43 4.22
N ASN A 61 0.44 7.35 4.18
CA ASN A 61 0.37 8.57 4.97
C ASN A 61 -0.86 9.41 4.60
N ASP A 62 -1.08 9.63 3.32
CA ASP A 62 -2.21 10.42 2.84
C ASP A 62 -3.49 9.59 2.79
N LEU A 63 -3.41 8.31 2.44
CA LEU A 63 -4.57 7.42 2.47
C LEU A 63 -5.21 7.36 3.87
N ILE A 64 -4.41 7.23 4.93
CA ILE A 64 -4.90 7.22 6.31
C ILE A 64 -5.48 8.59 6.66
N GLN A 65 -4.74 9.68 6.37
CA GLN A 65 -5.19 11.04 6.66
C GLN A 65 -6.57 11.32 6.07
N TYR A 66 -6.78 11.03 4.79
CA TYR A 66 -8.04 11.29 4.12
C TYR A 66 -9.15 10.32 4.52
N THR A 67 -8.83 9.05 4.77
CA THR A 67 -9.82 8.06 5.21
C THR A 67 -10.32 8.37 6.62
N MET A 68 -9.41 8.75 7.52
CA MET A 68 -9.74 9.08 8.91
C MET A 68 -10.18 10.53 9.10
N ALA A 69 -10.17 11.34 8.02
CA ALA A 69 -10.47 12.78 8.04
C ALA A 69 -9.65 13.55 9.09
N ALA A 70 -8.39 13.18 9.27
CA ALA A 70 -7.50 13.69 10.31
C ALA A 70 -6.21 14.26 9.70
N ASP A 71 -5.97 15.54 9.90
CA ASP A 71 -4.69 16.15 9.55
C ASP A 71 -3.57 15.61 10.46
N ARG A 72 -2.67 14.80 9.90
CA ARG A 72 -1.55 14.17 10.63
C ARG A 72 -0.56 15.18 11.21
N MET A 73 -0.54 16.42 10.70
CA MET A 73 0.32 17.49 11.19
C MET A 73 -0.31 18.29 12.33
N ASN A 74 -1.61 18.11 12.58
CA ASN A 74 -2.32 18.80 13.63
C ASN A 74 -2.31 17.97 14.93
N GLN A 75 -1.55 18.43 15.94
CA GLN A 75 -1.39 17.73 17.21
C GLN A 75 -2.72 17.50 17.95
N GLN A 76 -3.72 18.37 17.78
CA GLN A 76 -5.01 18.25 18.48
C GLN A 76 -5.86 17.08 17.98
N VAL A 77 -5.65 16.62 16.74
CA VAL A 77 -6.40 15.53 16.12
C VAL A 77 -5.51 14.34 15.72
N SER A 78 -4.23 14.35 16.09
CA SER A 78 -3.28 13.28 15.75
C SER A 78 -3.69 11.89 16.25
N TYR A 79 -4.48 11.82 17.33
CA TYR A 79 -5.02 10.56 17.86
C TYR A 79 -6.02 9.88 16.89
N LEU A 80 -6.57 10.61 15.92
CA LEU A 80 -7.42 10.07 14.85
C LEU A 80 -6.61 9.46 13.70
N TYR A 81 -5.32 9.77 13.60
CA TYR A 81 -4.44 9.16 12.61
C TYR A 81 -4.06 7.75 13.07
N GLN A 82 -4.79 6.75 12.57
CA GLN A 82 -4.75 5.38 13.09
C GLN A 82 -4.34 4.36 11.99
N PRO A 83 -3.04 4.13 11.79
CA PRO A 83 -2.54 3.24 10.72
C PRO A 83 -2.98 1.77 10.88
N TYR A 84 -3.23 1.31 12.10
CA TYR A 84 -3.68 -0.07 12.37
C TYR A 84 -5.19 -0.20 12.51
N ASN A 85 -5.94 0.83 12.17
CA ASN A 85 -7.40 0.75 12.21
C ASN A 85 -7.88 -0.34 11.22
N PRO A 86 -8.78 -1.26 11.63
CA PRO A 86 -9.28 -2.30 10.75
C PRO A 86 -9.85 -1.79 9.42
N ALA A 87 -10.45 -0.57 9.40
CA ALA A 87 -10.92 0.05 8.16
C ALA A 87 -9.79 0.37 7.18
N ILE A 88 -8.64 0.81 7.69
CA ILE A 88 -7.45 1.08 6.87
C ILE A 88 -6.89 -0.24 6.31
N LEU A 89 -6.76 -1.28 7.14
CA LEU A 89 -6.30 -2.59 6.71
C LEU A 89 -7.23 -3.20 5.65
N THR A 90 -8.55 -3.06 5.83
CA THR A 90 -9.56 -3.49 4.85
C THR A 90 -9.39 -2.77 3.52
N LEU A 91 -9.16 -1.45 3.55
CA LEU A 91 -8.98 -0.67 2.33
C LEU A 91 -7.68 -1.04 1.60
N ILE A 92 -6.58 -1.25 2.34
CA ILE A 92 -5.31 -1.75 1.80
C ILE A 92 -5.52 -3.13 1.16
N LYS A 93 -6.19 -4.06 1.86
CA LYS A 93 -6.51 -5.39 1.33
C LYS A 93 -7.28 -5.31 0.03
N HIS A 94 -8.32 -4.47 -0.02
CA HIS A 94 -9.12 -4.27 -1.23
C HIS A 94 -8.27 -3.80 -2.43
N VAL A 95 -7.32 -2.89 -2.22
CA VAL A 95 -6.42 -2.41 -3.28
C VAL A 95 -5.50 -3.54 -3.78
N ILE A 96 -4.90 -4.30 -2.86
CA ILE A 96 -4.03 -5.43 -3.19
C ILE A 96 -4.80 -6.50 -3.98
N ASP A 97 -5.98 -6.89 -3.51
CA ASP A 97 -6.80 -7.90 -4.18
C ASP A 97 -7.24 -7.46 -5.58
N ALA A 98 -7.60 -6.20 -5.74
CA ALA A 98 -7.95 -5.64 -7.04
C ALA A 98 -6.76 -5.67 -8.03
N SER A 99 -5.55 -5.42 -7.56
CA SER A 99 -4.32 -5.51 -8.32
C SER A 99 -4.02 -6.95 -8.74
N HIS A 100 -4.05 -7.87 -7.78
CA HIS A 100 -3.76 -9.28 -8.01
C HIS A 100 -4.78 -9.96 -8.93
N ALA A 101 -6.06 -9.54 -8.88
CA ALA A 101 -7.09 -10.04 -9.79
C ALA A 101 -6.77 -9.76 -11.28
N GLU A 102 -6.01 -8.70 -11.56
CA GLU A 102 -5.54 -8.36 -12.90
C GLU A 102 -4.07 -8.79 -13.17
N GLY A 103 -3.48 -9.60 -12.27
CA GLY A 103 -2.09 -10.07 -12.38
C GLY A 103 -1.05 -8.97 -12.21
N LYS A 104 -1.39 -7.88 -11.49
CA LYS A 104 -0.51 -6.75 -11.23
C LYS A 104 0.07 -6.84 -9.81
N TRP A 105 1.19 -6.17 -9.57
CA TRP A 105 1.80 -6.08 -8.25
C TRP A 105 1.40 -4.77 -7.55
N THR A 106 1.47 -4.79 -6.22
CA THR A 106 1.22 -3.62 -5.37
C THR A 106 2.39 -3.38 -4.44
N GLY A 107 2.96 -2.18 -4.52
CA GLY A 107 3.93 -1.67 -3.56
C GLY A 107 3.31 -0.73 -2.54
N MET A 108 4.10 -0.38 -1.53
CA MET A 108 3.74 0.61 -0.52
C MET A 108 4.90 1.52 -0.21
N CYS A 109 4.67 2.84 -0.22
CA CYS A 109 5.67 3.87 0.06
C CYS A 109 5.25 4.80 1.19
N GLY A 110 4.61 4.32 2.18
CA GLY A 110 4.32 5.07 3.41
C GLY A 110 5.14 4.58 4.60
N GLU A 111 5.02 5.25 5.73
CA GLU A 111 5.73 4.88 6.96
C GLU A 111 5.39 3.45 7.41
N MET A 112 4.18 2.96 7.12
CA MET A 112 3.77 1.60 7.44
C MET A 112 4.67 0.53 6.80
N ALA A 113 5.23 0.78 5.60
CA ALA A 113 6.07 -0.21 4.92
C ALA A 113 7.34 -0.59 5.70
N GLY A 114 7.86 0.32 6.53
CA GLY A 114 9.02 0.09 7.40
C GLY A 114 8.69 -0.16 8.87
N ASP A 115 7.42 -0.12 9.23
CA ASP A 115 6.96 -0.27 10.61
C ASP A 115 6.90 -1.74 11.03
N GLN A 116 7.55 -2.07 12.14
CA GLN A 116 7.70 -3.45 12.60
C GLN A 116 6.37 -4.09 13.09
N THR A 117 5.36 -3.30 13.39
CA THR A 117 4.02 -3.78 13.75
C THR A 117 3.16 -3.97 12.51
N ALA A 118 3.30 -3.07 11.52
CA ALA A 118 2.57 -3.18 10.25
C ALA A 118 3.08 -4.30 9.35
N VAL A 119 4.38 -4.53 9.29
CA VAL A 119 5.01 -5.49 8.36
C VAL A 119 4.37 -6.89 8.39
N PRO A 120 4.13 -7.55 9.53
CA PRO A 120 3.45 -8.85 9.57
C PRO A 120 2.04 -8.80 8.95
N LEU A 121 1.28 -7.73 9.23
CA LEU A 121 -0.05 -7.53 8.65
C LEU A 121 0.04 -7.35 7.14
N LEU A 122 0.94 -6.50 6.66
CA LEU A 122 1.13 -6.22 5.23
C LEU A 122 1.57 -7.47 4.45
N VAL A 123 2.44 -8.31 5.04
CA VAL A 123 2.78 -9.62 4.48
C VAL A 123 1.53 -10.50 4.36
N GLY A 124 0.70 -10.53 5.42
CA GLY A 124 -0.54 -11.29 5.42
C GLY A 124 -1.61 -10.76 4.46
N LEU A 125 -1.61 -9.46 4.19
CA LEU A 125 -2.48 -8.84 3.19
C LEU A 125 -2.03 -9.12 1.75
N GLY A 126 -0.81 -9.64 1.56
CA GLY A 126 -0.26 -9.99 0.25
C GLY A 126 0.48 -8.83 -0.44
N LEU A 127 1.01 -7.86 0.30
CA LEU A 127 1.79 -6.77 -0.29
C LEU A 127 3.08 -7.30 -0.95
N ASP A 128 3.33 -6.88 -2.19
CA ASP A 128 4.45 -7.39 -3.00
C ASP A 128 5.76 -6.60 -2.77
N GLU A 129 5.68 -5.28 -2.59
CA GLU A 129 6.86 -4.41 -2.47
C GLU A 129 6.71 -3.46 -1.27
N PHE A 130 7.82 -3.34 -0.51
CA PHE A 130 7.91 -2.53 0.70
C PHE A 130 8.99 -1.47 0.51
N SER A 131 8.60 -0.25 0.15
CA SER A 131 9.51 0.90 0.01
C SER A 131 9.65 1.62 1.34
N MET A 132 10.89 1.76 1.80
CA MET A 132 11.18 2.33 3.11
C MET A 132 12.53 3.03 3.15
N SER A 133 12.79 3.78 4.22
CA SER A 133 14.12 4.37 4.46
C SER A 133 15.19 3.29 4.58
N ALA A 134 16.41 3.58 4.12
CA ALA A 134 17.54 2.64 4.15
C ALA A 134 17.81 2.08 5.57
N SER A 135 17.59 2.89 6.60
CA SER A 135 17.76 2.49 8.01
C SER A 135 16.76 1.42 8.46
N SER A 136 15.60 1.32 7.83
CA SER A 136 14.54 0.34 8.15
C SER A 136 14.73 -0.99 7.42
N VAL A 137 15.42 -1.02 6.27
CA VAL A 137 15.51 -2.19 5.39
C VAL A 137 16.06 -3.43 6.13
N LEU A 138 17.17 -3.30 6.85
CA LEU A 138 17.77 -4.47 7.52
C LEU A 138 16.91 -5.03 8.63
N LYS A 139 16.25 -4.16 9.40
CA LYS A 139 15.33 -4.59 10.47
C LYS A 139 14.11 -5.32 9.88
N THR A 140 13.51 -4.75 8.84
CA THR A 140 12.35 -5.32 8.17
C THR A 140 12.69 -6.67 7.51
N ARG A 141 13.80 -6.77 6.80
CA ARG A 141 14.27 -8.05 6.25
C ARG A 141 14.53 -9.11 7.33
N SER A 142 15.10 -8.72 8.46
CA SER A 142 15.34 -9.63 9.58
C SER A 142 14.02 -10.15 10.18
N LEU A 143 13.01 -9.29 10.29
CA LEU A 143 11.68 -9.71 10.72
C LEU A 143 11.04 -10.64 9.70
N MET A 144 10.97 -10.24 8.42
CA MET A 144 10.32 -11.00 7.35
C MET A 144 10.86 -12.43 7.21
N LYS A 145 12.17 -12.65 7.41
CA LYS A 145 12.77 -13.98 7.36
C LYS A 145 12.23 -14.97 8.41
N ARG A 146 11.59 -14.48 9.45
CA ARG A 146 11.03 -15.27 10.56
C ARG A 146 9.52 -15.45 10.43
N LEU A 147 8.89 -14.78 9.47
CA LEU A 147 7.44 -14.85 9.25
C LEU A 147 7.11 -16.05 8.34
N ASP A 148 6.04 -16.75 8.68
CA ASP A 148 5.36 -17.69 7.79
C ASP A 148 4.20 -16.97 7.11
N SER A 149 4.14 -16.96 5.78
CA SER A 149 3.14 -16.21 5.03
C SER A 149 1.71 -16.64 5.34
N LYS A 150 1.48 -17.96 5.51
CA LYS A 150 0.14 -18.50 5.82
C LYS A 150 -0.34 -18.13 7.21
N GLU A 151 0.59 -18.05 8.17
CA GLU A 151 0.24 -17.58 9.52
C GLU A 151 -0.03 -16.06 9.49
N MET A 152 0.69 -15.30 8.64
CA MET A 152 0.43 -13.87 8.47
C MET A 152 -0.90 -13.61 7.75
N GLU A 153 -1.29 -14.43 6.78
CA GLU A 153 -2.64 -14.37 6.18
C GLU A 153 -3.74 -14.51 7.24
N LYS A 154 -3.62 -15.50 8.14
CA LYS A 154 -4.56 -15.67 9.25
C LYS A 154 -4.56 -14.50 10.22
N LEU A 155 -3.37 -13.94 10.50
CA LEU A 155 -3.22 -12.75 11.36
C LEU A 155 -3.95 -11.55 10.75
N ALA A 156 -3.73 -11.28 9.47
CA ALA A 156 -4.36 -10.19 8.74
C ALA A 156 -5.89 -10.36 8.64
N ASP A 157 -6.34 -11.59 8.38
CA ASP A 157 -7.78 -11.91 8.35
C ASP A 157 -8.45 -11.64 9.70
N LYS A 158 -7.84 -12.05 10.81
CA LYS A 158 -8.33 -11.72 12.16
C LYS A 158 -8.34 -10.22 12.42
N ALA A 159 -7.27 -9.52 12.05
CA ALA A 159 -7.17 -8.07 12.25
C ALA A 159 -8.29 -7.30 11.54
N ILE A 160 -8.72 -7.77 10.35
CA ILE A 160 -9.78 -7.14 9.57
C ILE A 160 -11.17 -7.55 10.08
N ASN A 161 -11.38 -8.83 10.38
CA ASN A 161 -12.72 -9.38 10.57
C ASN A 161 -13.15 -9.54 12.04
N GLU A 162 -12.19 -9.61 12.98
CA GLU A 162 -12.48 -9.85 14.40
C GLU A 162 -12.14 -8.65 15.29
N CYS A 163 -11.11 -7.84 14.93
CA CYS A 163 -10.74 -6.66 15.69
C CYS A 163 -11.64 -5.46 15.34
N THR A 164 -11.93 -4.63 16.33
CA THR A 164 -12.74 -3.43 16.19
C THR A 164 -11.97 -2.15 16.54
N THR A 165 -10.83 -2.30 17.22
CA THR A 165 -9.98 -1.18 17.66
C THR A 165 -8.52 -1.37 17.22
N VAL A 166 -7.78 -0.27 17.23
CA VAL A 166 -6.33 -0.26 16.97
C VAL A 166 -5.56 -1.06 18.01
N GLU A 167 -5.97 -0.95 19.29
CA GLU A 167 -5.35 -1.64 20.42
C GLU A 167 -5.45 -3.16 20.29
N GLU A 168 -6.60 -3.66 19.85
CA GLU A 168 -6.80 -5.10 19.58
C GLU A 168 -5.89 -5.59 18.45
N VAL A 169 -5.74 -4.83 17.37
CA VAL A 169 -4.84 -5.18 16.27
C VAL A 169 -3.38 -5.18 16.74
N ILE A 170 -2.95 -4.19 17.50
CA ILE A 170 -1.59 -4.14 18.05
C ILE A 170 -1.34 -5.34 18.98
N ALA A 171 -2.27 -5.64 19.88
CA ALA A 171 -2.16 -6.78 20.81
C ALA A 171 -2.05 -8.12 20.04
N LEU A 172 -2.84 -8.29 18.98
CA LEU A 172 -2.80 -9.46 18.11
C LEU A 172 -1.42 -9.64 17.45
N VAL A 173 -0.81 -8.56 16.97
CA VAL A 173 0.53 -8.58 16.36
C VAL A 173 1.60 -8.87 17.41
N GLU A 174 1.53 -8.27 18.60
CA GLU A 174 2.52 -8.50 19.66
C GLU A 174 2.45 -9.95 20.19
N GLU A 175 1.25 -10.53 20.31
CA GLU A 175 1.10 -11.96 20.64
C GLU A 175 1.76 -12.86 19.59
N MET A 176 1.60 -12.55 18.32
CA MET A 176 2.27 -13.26 17.23
C MET A 176 3.79 -13.12 17.33
N LYS A 177 4.31 -11.92 17.50
CA LYS A 177 5.76 -11.66 17.63
C LYS A 177 6.39 -12.40 18.81
N ALA A 178 5.69 -12.53 19.93
CA ALA A 178 6.16 -13.28 21.08
C ALA A 178 6.43 -14.78 20.77
N LYS A 179 5.81 -15.31 19.72
CA LYS A 179 6.01 -16.68 19.25
C LYS A 179 7.18 -16.83 18.28
N LEU A 180 7.77 -15.71 17.80
CA LEU A 180 8.90 -15.72 16.87
C LEU A 180 10.29 -15.85 17.55
N VAL A 181 10.32 -16.07 18.85
CA VAL A 181 11.56 -16.18 19.66
C VAL A 181 12.26 -17.50 19.44
#